data_d5a562e035ea54bba6e8e1313ddeb0ed
#
_entry.id   d5a562e035ea54bba6e8e1313ddeb0ed
#
_cell.length_a   1.000
_cell.length_b   1.000
_cell.length_c   1.000
_cell.angle_alpha   90.00
_cell.angle_beta   90.00
_cell.angle_gamma   90.00
#
_symmetry.space_group_name_H-M   'P 1'
#
loop_
_entity.id
_entity.type
_entity.pdbx_description
1 polymer ?
#
loop_
_entity_poly.entity_id
_entity_poly.type
_entity_poly.pdbx_seq_one_letter_code
_entity_poly.pdbx_strand_id
1 'polypeptide(L)'
;DTGYQLALKVPTTFEIDDTVDENHRGMMRLKFRIFHTGLNRNKSYVSKDAAEKAMNTIADRPVLAAIHQLDDGSWDFEGHEMEIVKDEKGKEELRYIESQVGSFSSEPAFWEHDDNLDKDYVCAYAYISEEYTKACEIIRAKQGSKNSCELFIDELSYNAKEKYLELNDFYVNASTLLGSH
;
A
#
# COMPACT_ATOMS: atom_id res chain seq x y z
N ASP A 1 -1.89 27.17 8.57
CA ASP A 1 -1.70 25.80 8.17
C ASP A 1 -0.25 25.37 8.42
N THR A 2 -0.05 24.48 9.35
CA THR A 2 1.29 24.03 9.77
C THR A 2 1.92 23.05 8.78
N GLY A 3 1.17 22.58 7.79
CA GLY A 3 1.65 21.62 6.80
C GLY A 3 1.95 20.23 7.31
N TYR A 4 1.66 19.93 8.58
CA TYR A 4 1.84 18.57 9.09
C TYR A 4 0.61 17.73 8.77
N GLN A 5 0.87 16.60 8.14
CA GLN A 5 -0.15 15.63 7.80
C GLN A 5 0.14 14.31 8.51
N LEU A 6 -0.85 13.78 9.18
CA LEU A 6 -0.70 12.49 9.85
C LEU A 6 -0.75 11.38 8.82
N ALA A 7 0.29 10.56 8.79
CA ALA A 7 0.35 9.37 7.97
C ALA A 7 0.08 8.13 8.82
N LEU A 8 -0.76 7.25 8.32
CA LEU A 8 -1.05 5.96 8.96
C LEU A 8 -0.72 4.85 7.98
N LYS A 9 0.02 3.85 8.43
CA LYS A 9 0.38 2.67 7.64
C LYS A 9 -0.51 1.50 8.04
N VAL A 10 -1.21 0.95 7.08
CA VAL A 10 -2.16 -0.15 7.29
C VAL A 10 -1.62 -1.40 6.59
N PRO A 11 -1.24 -2.44 7.36
CA PRO A 11 -0.79 -3.69 6.75
C PRO A 11 -1.97 -4.46 6.15
N THR A 12 -1.81 -4.87 4.91
CA THR A 12 -2.80 -5.67 4.18
C THR A 12 -2.09 -6.70 3.29
N THR A 13 -2.83 -7.26 2.35
CA THR A 13 -2.31 -8.28 1.45
C THR A 13 -2.59 -7.93 -0.01
N PHE A 14 -1.83 -8.55 -0.90
CA PHE A 14 -2.08 -8.50 -2.33
C PHE A 14 -1.84 -9.89 -2.93
N GLU A 15 -2.39 -10.11 -4.11
CA GLU A 15 -2.24 -11.36 -4.83
C GLU A 15 -2.09 -11.10 -6.33
N ILE A 16 -1.53 -12.08 -7.05
CA ILE A 16 -1.45 -12.02 -8.50
C ILE A 16 -2.83 -12.31 -9.08
N ASP A 17 -3.26 -11.48 -10.03
CA ASP A 17 -4.46 -11.71 -10.81
C ASP A 17 -4.06 -12.14 -12.21
N ASP A 18 -4.42 -13.38 -12.58
CA ASP A 18 -4.02 -13.97 -13.86
C ASP A 18 -4.92 -13.56 -15.03
N THR A 19 -5.85 -12.65 -14.83
CA THR A 19 -6.73 -12.17 -15.90
C THR A 19 -5.91 -11.44 -16.97
N VAL A 20 -6.04 -11.88 -18.21
CA VAL A 20 -5.35 -11.26 -19.34
C VAL A 20 -6.04 -9.95 -19.71
N ASP A 21 -5.27 -8.89 -19.81
CA ASP A 21 -5.73 -7.59 -20.23
C ASP A 21 -4.89 -7.08 -21.41
N GLU A 22 -5.51 -7.04 -22.58
CA GLU A 22 -4.86 -6.60 -23.81
C GLU A 22 -4.34 -5.17 -23.76
N ASN A 23 -4.98 -4.33 -22.94
CA ASN A 23 -4.55 -2.94 -22.81
C ASN A 23 -3.32 -2.78 -21.90
N HIS A 24 -2.99 -3.83 -21.16
CA HIS A 24 -1.85 -3.82 -20.21
C HIS A 24 -0.85 -4.93 -20.54
N ARG A 25 -0.57 -5.13 -21.82
CA ARG A 25 0.41 -6.13 -22.24
C ARG A 25 1.79 -5.80 -21.68
N GLY A 26 2.52 -6.85 -21.25
CA GLY A 26 3.84 -6.67 -20.64
C GLY A 26 3.79 -6.21 -19.19
N MET A 27 2.63 -6.27 -18.57
CA MET A 27 2.44 -5.90 -17.18
C MET A 27 1.87 -7.05 -16.37
N MET A 28 2.35 -7.16 -15.14
CA MET A 28 1.78 -8.06 -14.14
C MET A 28 0.62 -7.35 -13.46
N ARG A 29 -0.53 -7.99 -13.40
CA ARG A 29 -1.72 -7.45 -12.73
C ARG A 29 -1.79 -8.00 -11.32
N LEU A 30 -2.00 -7.11 -10.35
CA LEU A 30 -2.11 -7.44 -8.95
C LEU A 30 -3.43 -6.93 -8.39
N LYS A 31 -4.01 -7.71 -7.47
CA LYS A 31 -5.20 -7.30 -6.73
C LYS A 31 -4.78 -7.00 -5.31
N PHE A 32 -5.04 -5.79 -4.87
CA PHE A 32 -4.70 -5.33 -3.52
C PHE A 32 -5.94 -5.20 -2.66
N ARG A 33 -5.83 -5.62 -1.42
CA ARG A 33 -6.69 -5.15 -0.36
C ARG A 33 -6.03 -3.91 0.22
N ILE A 34 -6.74 -2.79 0.23
CA ILE A 34 -6.14 -1.50 0.61
C ILE A 34 -6.39 -1.20 2.08
N PHE A 35 -7.64 -1.26 2.50
CA PHE A 35 -8.05 -1.12 3.90
C PHE A 35 -9.46 -1.71 4.04
N HIS A 36 -9.91 -1.88 5.29
CA HIS A 36 -11.28 -2.33 5.57
C HIS A 36 -12.02 -1.31 6.43
N THR A 37 -13.35 -1.35 6.38
CA THR A 37 -14.19 -0.56 7.27
C THR A 37 -14.20 -1.14 8.67
N GLY A 38 -14.63 -0.33 9.64
CA GLY A 38 -14.68 -0.73 11.03
C GLY A 38 -13.37 -0.53 11.75
N LEU A 39 -13.24 -1.20 12.87
CA LEU A 39 -12.07 -1.07 13.74
C LEU A 39 -10.93 -1.97 13.26
N ASN A 40 -9.75 -1.40 13.11
CA ASN A 40 -8.55 -2.14 12.78
C ASN A 40 -7.69 -2.43 14.03
N ARG A 41 -6.62 -3.23 13.84
CA ARG A 41 -5.72 -3.62 14.94
C ARG A 41 -4.99 -2.43 15.58
N ASN A 42 -4.87 -1.34 14.87
CA ASN A 42 -4.22 -0.11 15.34
C ASN A 42 -5.17 0.79 16.12
N LYS A 43 -6.37 0.30 16.44
CA LYS A 43 -7.42 1.06 17.10
C LYS A 43 -7.83 2.31 16.34
N SER A 44 -7.86 2.21 15.02
CA SER A 44 -8.41 3.21 14.12
C SER A 44 -9.70 2.68 13.52
N TYR A 45 -10.70 3.54 13.43
CA TYR A 45 -12.02 3.20 12.92
C TYR A 45 -12.28 3.94 11.61
N VAL A 46 -12.72 3.19 10.61
CA VAL A 46 -13.08 3.75 9.30
C VAL A 46 -14.56 3.50 9.05
N SER A 47 -15.34 4.57 8.93
CA SER A 47 -16.74 4.46 8.55
C SER A 47 -16.88 4.14 7.07
N LYS A 48 -18.04 3.60 6.68
CA LYS A 48 -18.34 3.32 5.28
C LYS A 48 -18.29 4.60 4.43
N ASP A 49 -18.84 5.70 4.94
CA ASP A 49 -18.85 6.98 4.23
C ASP A 49 -17.43 7.51 3.99
N ALA A 50 -16.57 7.47 5.01
CA ALA A 50 -15.17 7.89 4.87
C ALA A 50 -14.43 6.98 3.87
N ALA A 51 -14.70 5.67 3.93
CA ALA A 51 -14.11 4.70 3.02
C ALA A 51 -14.52 4.95 1.56
N GLU A 52 -15.80 5.20 1.31
CA GLU A 52 -16.31 5.48 -0.03
C GLU A 52 -15.68 6.73 -0.62
N LYS A 53 -15.47 7.76 0.19
CA LYS A 53 -14.78 8.97 -0.23
C LYS A 53 -13.32 8.70 -0.57
N ALA A 54 -12.62 7.93 0.28
CA ALA A 54 -11.21 7.61 0.08
C ALA A 54 -10.98 6.68 -1.11
N MET A 55 -11.95 5.83 -1.47
CA MET A 55 -11.85 4.94 -2.64
C MET A 55 -11.52 5.69 -3.92
N ASN A 56 -12.07 6.89 -4.09
CA ASN A 56 -11.85 7.69 -5.29
C ASN A 56 -10.42 8.24 -5.40
N THR A 57 -9.61 8.11 -4.34
CA THR A 57 -8.24 8.61 -4.32
C THR A 57 -7.20 7.55 -4.66
N ILE A 58 -7.60 6.29 -4.84
CA ILE A 58 -6.69 5.18 -5.08
C ILE A 58 -6.12 5.18 -6.50
N ALA A 59 -6.93 5.52 -7.49
CA ALA A 59 -6.51 5.51 -8.89
C ALA A 59 -5.22 6.29 -9.11
N ASP A 60 -4.32 5.71 -9.90
CA ASP A 60 -3.05 6.30 -10.31
C ASP A 60 -2.00 6.47 -9.20
N ARG A 61 -2.30 6.06 -7.97
CA ARG A 61 -1.33 6.14 -6.87
C ARG A 61 -0.21 5.12 -7.05
N PRO A 62 1.00 5.43 -6.56
CA PRO A 62 2.15 4.56 -6.79
C PRO A 62 2.14 3.31 -5.93
N VAL A 63 2.69 2.23 -6.51
CA VAL A 63 3.10 1.03 -5.80
C VAL A 63 4.62 1.11 -5.65
N LEU A 64 5.09 1.06 -4.42
CA LEU A 64 6.48 1.24 -4.07
C LEU A 64 7.10 -0.07 -3.61
N ALA A 65 8.39 -0.21 -3.82
CA ALA A 65 9.16 -1.35 -3.32
C ALA A 65 10.62 -0.97 -3.11
N ALA A 66 11.21 -1.52 -2.07
CA ALA A 66 12.65 -1.55 -1.89
C ALA A 66 13.07 -3.02 -1.97
N ILE A 67 14.08 -3.31 -2.74
CA ILE A 67 14.50 -4.69 -3.01
C ILE A 67 15.91 -4.87 -2.45
N HIS A 68 16.12 -5.97 -1.70
CA HIS A 68 17.41 -6.28 -1.15
C HIS A 68 17.73 -7.76 -1.29
N GLN A 69 19.01 -8.07 -1.28
CA GLN A 69 19.49 -9.45 -1.29
C GLN A 69 19.65 -9.94 0.14
N LEU A 70 19.09 -11.11 0.42
CA LEU A 70 19.21 -11.77 1.71
C LEU A 70 20.57 -12.49 1.80
N ASP A 71 20.94 -12.90 3.01
CA ASP A 71 22.22 -13.58 3.28
C ASP A 71 22.37 -14.90 2.50
N ASP A 72 21.27 -15.57 2.20
CA ASP A 72 21.25 -16.80 1.41
C ASP A 72 21.34 -16.57 -0.11
N GLY A 73 21.44 -15.31 -0.54
CA GLY A 73 21.52 -14.93 -1.95
C GLY A 73 20.18 -14.72 -2.63
N SER A 74 19.07 -15.07 -1.99
CA SER A 74 17.73 -14.77 -2.53
C SER A 74 17.40 -13.28 -2.38
N TRP A 75 16.33 -12.85 -3.06
CA TRP A 75 15.91 -11.46 -3.05
C TRP A 75 14.53 -11.33 -2.42
N ASP A 76 14.31 -10.24 -1.71
CA ASP A 76 13.03 -9.93 -1.08
C ASP A 76 12.78 -8.43 -1.03
N PHE A 77 11.55 -8.07 -0.68
CA PHE A 77 11.21 -6.67 -0.42
C PHE A 77 11.56 -6.28 0.98
N GLU A 78 12.04 -5.08 1.11
CA GLU A 78 12.33 -4.42 2.38
C GLU A 78 11.28 -3.33 2.61
N GLY A 79 10.64 -3.34 3.77
CA GLY A 79 9.54 -2.40 4.03
C GLY A 79 10.04 -1.10 4.65
N HIS A 80 9.59 0.03 4.12
CA HIS A 80 9.73 1.37 4.72
C HIS A 80 11.10 1.74 5.26
N GLU A 81 12.16 1.21 4.67
CA GLU A 81 13.51 1.50 5.13
C GLU A 81 14.00 2.86 4.64
N MET A 82 14.83 3.44 5.49
CA MET A 82 15.50 4.71 5.19
C MET A 82 16.99 4.48 5.24
N GLU A 83 17.71 5.13 4.35
CA GLU A 83 19.17 5.13 4.37
C GLU A 83 19.70 6.54 4.59
N ILE A 84 20.90 6.62 5.16
CA ILE A 84 21.61 7.89 5.29
C ILE A 84 22.43 8.08 4.03
N VAL A 85 22.14 9.15 3.29
CA VAL A 85 22.89 9.52 2.09
C VAL A 85 23.58 10.85 2.34
N LYS A 86 24.75 11.02 1.76
CA LYS A 86 25.43 12.30 1.77
C LYS A 86 25.11 13.05 0.48
N ASP A 87 24.70 14.30 0.62
CA ASP A 87 24.48 15.16 -0.53
C ASP A 87 25.83 15.63 -1.11
N GLU A 88 25.79 16.43 -2.17
CA GLU A 88 26.98 16.97 -2.85
C GLU A 88 27.85 17.81 -1.93
N LYS A 89 27.30 18.30 -0.83
CA LYS A 89 28.00 19.12 0.16
C LYS A 89 28.49 18.31 1.36
N GLY A 90 28.32 16.98 1.34
CA GLY A 90 28.69 16.10 2.42
C GLY A 90 27.72 16.09 3.60
N LYS A 91 26.56 16.74 3.47
CA LYS A 91 25.54 16.75 4.51
C LYS A 91 24.76 15.43 4.49
N GLU A 92 24.60 14.83 5.65
CA GLU A 92 23.81 13.60 5.79
C GLU A 92 22.32 13.88 5.73
N GLU A 93 21.60 13.08 4.96
CA GLU A 93 20.16 13.16 4.76
C GLU A 93 19.54 11.77 4.82
N LEU A 94 18.40 11.64 5.51
CA LEU A 94 17.63 10.40 5.51
C LEU A 94 16.76 10.36 4.25
N ARG A 95 16.89 9.27 3.48
CA ARG A 95 16.06 9.05 2.29
C ARG A 95 15.37 7.71 2.38
N TYR A 96 14.14 7.68 1.87
CA TYR A 96 13.48 6.42 1.61
C TYR A 96 14.17 5.76 0.41
N ILE A 97 14.51 4.48 0.57
CA ILE A 97 15.12 3.69 -0.50
C ILE A 97 14.07 3.05 -1.42
N GLU A 98 12.81 3.25 -1.13
CA GLU A 98 11.71 2.74 -1.92
C GLU A 98 11.64 3.44 -3.27
N SER A 99 11.36 2.66 -4.31
CA SER A 99 11.17 3.15 -5.67
C SER A 99 9.78 2.78 -6.16
N GLN A 100 9.25 3.59 -7.04
CA GLN A 100 8.00 3.26 -7.70
C GLN A 100 8.25 2.14 -8.71
N VAL A 101 7.55 1.02 -8.53
CA VAL A 101 7.63 -0.13 -9.44
C VAL A 101 6.35 -0.33 -10.24
N GLY A 102 5.27 0.30 -9.82
CA GLY A 102 3.98 0.20 -10.49
C GLY A 102 3.03 1.29 -10.04
N SER A 103 1.79 1.19 -10.50
CA SER A 103 0.73 2.12 -10.13
C SER A 103 -0.61 1.42 -10.08
N PHE A 104 -1.51 1.94 -9.26
CA PHE A 104 -2.89 1.50 -9.26
C PHE A 104 -3.56 1.91 -10.57
N SER A 105 -4.44 1.03 -11.04
CA SER A 105 -5.23 1.27 -12.25
C SER A 105 -6.10 2.51 -12.08
N SER A 106 -6.40 3.15 -13.21
CA SER A 106 -7.41 4.21 -13.26
C SER A 106 -8.85 3.67 -13.12
N GLU A 107 -9.02 2.34 -13.19
CA GLU A 107 -10.32 1.71 -12.94
C GLU A 107 -10.75 1.95 -11.49
N PRO A 108 -12.07 2.09 -11.25
CA PRO A 108 -12.56 2.32 -9.88
C PRO A 108 -12.20 1.20 -8.92
N ALA A 109 -11.86 1.57 -7.69
CA ALA A 109 -11.75 0.62 -6.60
C ALA A 109 -13.11 -0.01 -6.31
N PHE A 110 -13.13 -1.16 -5.66
CA PHE A 110 -14.35 -1.94 -5.45
C PHE A 110 -14.35 -2.57 -4.05
N TRP A 111 -15.55 -2.97 -3.61
CA TRP A 111 -15.74 -3.62 -2.33
C TRP A 111 -15.62 -5.14 -2.44
N GLU A 112 -15.02 -5.74 -1.43
CA GLU A 112 -14.98 -7.19 -1.27
C GLU A 112 -15.20 -7.55 0.19
N HIS A 113 -16.18 -8.41 0.45
CA HIS A 113 -16.44 -8.90 1.80
C HIS A 113 -15.61 -10.14 2.08
N ASP A 114 -14.94 -10.17 3.22
CA ASP A 114 -14.22 -11.35 3.70
C ASP A 114 -15.12 -12.06 4.72
N ASP A 115 -15.64 -13.23 4.35
CA ASP A 115 -16.56 -13.99 5.20
C ASP A 115 -15.90 -14.53 6.47
N ASN A 116 -14.61 -14.83 6.41
CA ASN A 116 -13.88 -15.39 7.56
C ASN A 116 -13.62 -14.33 8.62
N LEU A 117 -13.27 -13.13 8.19
CA LEU A 117 -12.98 -12.00 9.09
C LEU A 117 -14.20 -11.14 9.37
N ASP A 118 -15.27 -11.32 8.59
CA ASP A 118 -16.47 -10.50 8.62
C ASP A 118 -16.13 -9.00 8.48
N LYS A 119 -15.37 -8.70 7.43
CA LYS A 119 -14.91 -7.35 7.15
C LYS A 119 -15.12 -6.99 5.69
N ASP A 120 -15.44 -5.72 5.45
CA ASP A 120 -15.58 -5.19 4.11
C ASP A 120 -14.29 -4.48 3.71
N TYR A 121 -13.61 -5.00 2.69
CA TYR A 121 -12.37 -4.44 2.18
C TYR A 121 -12.61 -3.59 0.95
N VAL A 122 -11.90 -2.48 0.90
CA VAL A 122 -11.73 -1.72 -0.34
C VAL A 122 -10.56 -2.32 -1.09
N CYS A 123 -10.80 -2.73 -2.32
CA CYS A 123 -9.81 -3.39 -3.17
C CYS A 123 -9.58 -2.59 -4.44
N ALA A 124 -8.42 -2.78 -5.04
CA ALA A 124 -8.08 -2.16 -6.31
C ALA A 124 -7.04 -3.00 -7.05
N TYR A 125 -7.04 -2.89 -8.37
CA TYR A 125 -6.02 -3.49 -9.21
C TYR A 125 -4.86 -2.53 -9.42
N ALA A 126 -3.67 -3.10 -9.50
CA ALA A 126 -2.45 -2.36 -9.83
C ALA A 126 -1.65 -3.13 -10.86
N TYR A 127 -0.77 -2.44 -11.56
CA TYR A 127 0.06 -3.00 -12.62
C TYR A 127 1.52 -2.70 -12.35
N ILE A 128 2.36 -3.72 -12.56
CA ILE A 128 3.82 -3.60 -12.50
C ILE A 128 4.37 -4.04 -13.85
N SER A 129 5.18 -3.19 -14.48
CA SER A 129 5.82 -3.56 -15.73
C SER A 129 6.74 -4.76 -15.53
N GLU A 130 6.69 -5.72 -16.46
CA GLU A 130 7.58 -6.89 -16.44
C GLU A 130 9.05 -6.52 -16.62
N GLU A 131 9.34 -5.28 -17.03
CA GLU A 131 10.70 -4.76 -17.06
C GLU A 131 11.33 -4.67 -15.67
N TYR A 132 10.51 -4.52 -14.64
CA TYR A 132 10.97 -4.59 -13.25
C TYR A 132 11.11 -6.06 -12.85
N THR A 133 12.06 -6.74 -13.51
CA THR A 133 12.21 -8.20 -13.46
C THR A 133 12.37 -8.75 -12.07
N LYS A 134 13.16 -8.07 -11.23
CA LYS A 134 13.41 -8.54 -9.85
C LYS A 134 12.16 -8.46 -9.00
N ALA A 135 11.42 -7.36 -9.10
CA ALA A 135 10.16 -7.22 -8.38
C ALA A 135 9.16 -8.30 -8.79
N CYS A 136 9.02 -8.54 -10.08
CA CYS A 136 8.11 -9.55 -10.61
C CYS A 136 8.53 -10.96 -10.20
N GLU A 137 9.83 -11.28 -10.20
CA GLU A 137 10.33 -12.57 -9.71
C GLU A 137 9.96 -12.81 -8.23
N ILE A 138 10.16 -11.82 -7.39
CA ILE A 138 9.83 -11.92 -5.96
C ILE A 138 8.34 -12.17 -5.77
N ILE A 139 7.49 -11.42 -6.47
CA ILE A 139 6.04 -11.57 -6.37
C ILE A 139 5.60 -12.97 -6.81
N ARG A 140 6.12 -13.47 -7.93
CA ARG A 140 5.78 -14.80 -8.43
C ARG A 140 6.22 -15.91 -7.48
N ALA A 141 7.40 -15.78 -6.90
CA ALA A 141 7.91 -16.76 -5.95
C ALA A 141 7.02 -16.89 -4.71
N LYS A 142 6.39 -15.81 -4.30
CA LYS A 142 5.50 -15.76 -3.13
C LYS A 142 4.02 -15.92 -3.46
N GLN A 143 3.65 -15.86 -4.73
CA GLN A 143 2.26 -15.84 -5.20
C GLN A 143 1.45 -14.67 -4.62
N GLY A 144 2.10 -13.53 -4.51
CA GLY A 144 1.59 -12.38 -3.80
C GLY A 144 2.27 -12.24 -2.44
N SER A 145 1.89 -11.29 -1.63
CA SER A 145 2.49 -11.11 -0.31
C SER A 145 1.74 -10.05 0.50
N LYS A 146 2.45 -9.49 1.45
CA LYS A 146 2.00 -8.41 2.31
C LYS A 146 2.32 -7.07 1.68
N ASN A 147 1.48 -6.09 1.96
CA ASN A 147 1.75 -4.70 1.60
C ASN A 147 1.37 -3.80 2.78
N SER A 148 1.91 -2.60 2.76
CA SER A 148 1.55 -1.56 3.69
C SER A 148 0.95 -0.41 2.90
N CYS A 149 -0.31 -0.10 3.17
CA CYS A 149 -0.99 1.02 2.54
C CYS A 149 -0.77 2.27 3.38
N GLU A 150 -0.27 3.32 2.78
CA GLU A 150 -0.08 4.60 3.45
C GLU A 150 -1.29 5.50 3.24
N LEU A 151 -1.95 5.84 4.33
CA LEU A 151 -3.10 6.74 4.34
C LEU A 151 -2.66 8.09 4.90
N PHE A 152 -3.03 9.17 4.22
CA PHE A 152 -2.83 10.52 4.74
C PHE A 152 -4.15 11.03 5.30
N ILE A 153 -4.14 11.39 6.58
CA ILE A 153 -5.33 11.72 7.34
C ILE A 153 -5.51 13.23 7.39
N ASP A 154 -6.60 13.73 6.83
CA ASP A 154 -6.94 15.14 6.82
C ASP A 154 -7.83 15.54 8.01
N GLU A 155 -8.66 14.60 8.46
CA GLU A 155 -9.56 14.85 9.58
C GLU A 155 -9.72 13.59 10.41
N LEU A 156 -9.48 13.70 11.70
CA LEU A 156 -9.67 12.60 12.64
C LEU A 156 -10.29 13.11 13.94
N SER A 157 -10.95 12.22 14.65
CA SER A 157 -11.46 12.50 15.99
C SER A 157 -11.19 11.30 16.90
N TYR A 158 -11.12 11.57 18.20
CA TYR A 158 -10.94 10.52 19.20
C TYR A 158 -12.26 10.18 19.86
N ASN A 159 -12.65 8.91 19.78
CA ASN A 159 -13.82 8.41 20.49
C ASN A 159 -13.38 7.94 21.87
N ALA A 160 -13.63 8.81 22.89
CA ALA A 160 -13.19 8.54 24.25
C ALA A 160 -13.93 7.37 24.90
N LYS A 161 -15.17 7.14 24.50
CA LYS A 161 -15.98 6.03 25.02
C LYS A 161 -15.47 4.69 24.55
N GLU A 162 -15.21 4.57 23.25
CA GLU A 162 -14.76 3.34 22.62
C GLU A 162 -13.24 3.21 22.57
N LYS A 163 -12.53 4.29 22.88
CA LYS A 163 -11.06 4.37 22.92
C LYS A 163 -10.38 4.04 21.59
N TYR A 164 -10.88 4.65 20.50
CA TYR A 164 -10.25 4.53 19.19
C TYR A 164 -10.26 5.85 18.44
N LEU A 165 -9.43 5.94 17.42
CA LEU A 165 -9.39 7.09 16.52
C LEU A 165 -10.35 6.85 15.36
N GLU A 166 -11.19 7.85 15.07
CA GLU A 166 -12.07 7.82 13.90
C GLU A 166 -11.40 8.57 12.75
N LEU A 167 -11.20 7.90 11.64
CA LEU A 167 -10.64 8.48 10.43
C LEU A 167 -11.78 9.04 9.59
N ASN A 168 -12.04 10.34 9.72
CA ASN A 168 -13.21 10.97 9.13
C ASN A 168 -12.98 11.43 7.68
N ASP A 169 -11.76 11.85 7.36
CA ASP A 169 -11.38 12.26 6.02
C ASP A 169 -9.92 11.88 5.80
N PHE A 170 -9.66 11.09 4.76
CA PHE A 170 -8.32 10.64 4.43
C PHE A 170 -8.24 10.27 2.96
N TYR A 171 -7.02 10.14 2.47
CA TYR A 171 -6.80 9.61 1.13
C TYR A 171 -5.65 8.61 1.12
N VAL A 172 -5.64 7.78 0.08
CA VAL A 172 -4.59 6.78 -0.11
C VAL A 172 -3.42 7.44 -0.82
N ASN A 173 -2.26 7.44 -0.18
CA ASN A 173 -1.07 8.04 -0.79
C ASN A 173 -0.29 7.04 -1.64
N ALA A 174 -0.01 5.87 -1.09
CA ALA A 174 0.80 4.86 -1.76
C ALA A 174 0.58 3.50 -1.12
N SER A 175 1.05 2.47 -1.80
CA SER A 175 1.15 1.11 -1.25
C SER A 175 2.57 0.61 -1.42
N THR A 176 3.15 0.03 -0.36
CA THR A 176 4.50 -0.50 -0.37
C THR A 176 4.49 -2.01 -0.23
N LEU A 177 5.16 -2.69 -1.17
CA LEU A 177 5.29 -4.15 -1.13
C LEU A 177 6.25 -4.54 0.00
N LEU A 178 5.84 -5.50 0.80
CA LEU A 178 6.60 -5.97 1.95
C LEU A 178 7.14 -7.38 1.74
N GLY A 179 8.29 -7.65 2.35
CA GLY A 179 8.88 -8.96 2.37
C GLY A 179 8.34 -9.85 3.48
N SER A 180 8.93 -11.04 3.57
CA SER A 180 8.56 -12.05 4.58
C SER A 180 9.18 -11.78 5.95
N HIS A 181 10.09 -10.81 6.02
CA HIS A 181 10.85 -10.52 7.25
C HIS A 181 10.57 -9.14 7.80
#